data_d5caf03ecb36919df4b4a9fc81dd1a9c
#
_entry.id   d5caf03ecb36919df4b4a9fc81dd1a9c
#
_cell.length_a   1.000
_cell.length_b   1.000
_cell.length_c   1.000
_cell.angle_alpha   90.00
_cell.angle_beta   90.00
_cell.angle_gamma   90.00
#
_symmetry.space_group_name_H-M   'P 1'
#
loop_
_entity.id
_entity.type
_entity.pdbx_description
1 polymer ?
#
loop_
_entity_poly.entity_id
_entity_poly.type
_entity_poly.pdbx_seq_one_letter_code
_entity_poly.pdbx_strand_id
1 'polypeptide(L)'
;MKPFAFWTVALAALILVSCSQKPVIEITLSPEIIDQAQEGRLVLMFSLNQDQEPRFLIQDGPNTQIAFGMDVSDWTPGTPLVFDLESFGYPIKSIADLPKGTYRVQALLNRYETYHLADGRVLQLPPDQGEGQQWNLKPGNVYNTPVSVDWTGSGRYSLTLDQIIPPIEPPKDTKYIKHIKMRSELLSKFWGRDVYLGANVLLPEGFDEHPDARYPLMIYHGHFPYTFGGFKETPPDPNMKPEYSERFGIDGYNIMVEQEAYQQYLDWTKPNQPRYLVMEIQHPTPYYDDSYAVNSANQGPYGDAITYELIPHIEKMFRGIGAEWSRYLYGGSTGGWEALAALIKYPDQYGACFAACPDPIDFQAYTLVNLYQDKNAYFLDSPFKKTPRPAHRDHLGRVSSTLEETNHRELVLGSKSRSGQQWDIWEATYSPVGPDGYPARIWDKVTGEIDPEVAAYWKENFDLGHILRRDWENGLGKQLAGKIHIYCGDMDNYYLNNAVYLVEDFLEKTKNPYYAGEVDYGDGAIHCWNGDQENPLYISRLRYNTMYVPKIMNIIKKSAPEGADLNSWVY
;
A
#
# COMPACT_ATOMS: atom_id res chain seq x y z
N MET A 1 80.29 30.95 -44.18
CA MET A 1 79.10 30.13 -44.00
C MET A 1 79.20 29.51 -42.60
N LYS A 2 78.40 29.95 -41.66
CA LYS A 2 78.37 29.42 -40.29
C LYS A 2 77.15 28.52 -40.13
N PRO A 3 77.19 27.34 -39.48
CA PRO A 3 76.03 26.51 -39.30
C PRO A 3 75.18 26.97 -38.07
N PHE A 4 73.87 27.08 -38.29
CA PHE A 4 72.88 27.29 -37.24
C PHE A 4 72.65 25.97 -36.49
N ALA A 5 72.82 25.99 -35.16
CA ALA A 5 72.47 24.88 -34.28
C ALA A 5 71.00 25.06 -33.84
N PHE A 6 70.11 24.11 -34.19
CA PHE A 6 68.76 24.02 -33.64
C PHE A 6 68.77 23.36 -32.26
N TRP A 7 68.33 24.09 -31.25
CA TRP A 7 68.06 23.55 -29.93
C TRP A 7 66.60 23.11 -29.89
N THR A 8 66.35 21.80 -29.86
CA THR A 8 65.04 21.21 -29.59
C THR A 8 64.81 21.14 -28.06
N VAL A 9 63.95 22.02 -27.53
CA VAL A 9 63.45 21.96 -26.16
C VAL A 9 62.36 20.93 -26.13
N ALA A 10 62.58 19.77 -25.55
CA ALA A 10 61.58 18.76 -25.28
C ALA A 10 60.78 19.20 -24.02
N LEU A 11 59.55 19.66 -24.19
CA LEU A 11 58.62 19.94 -23.12
C LEU A 11 58.02 18.63 -22.63
N ALA A 12 58.50 18.06 -21.53
CA ALA A 12 57.88 16.93 -20.86
C ALA A 12 56.63 17.39 -20.12
N ALA A 13 55.44 17.18 -20.72
CA ALA A 13 54.18 17.35 -20.05
C ALA A 13 54.03 16.22 -19.01
N LEU A 14 54.23 16.53 -17.73
CA LEU A 14 53.79 15.66 -16.63
C LEU A 14 52.26 15.65 -16.60
N ILE A 15 51.64 14.65 -17.16
CA ILE A 15 50.24 14.35 -16.93
C ILE A 15 50.14 13.79 -15.51
N LEU A 16 49.83 14.68 -14.54
CA LEU A 16 49.38 14.28 -13.22
C LEU A 16 47.99 13.62 -13.41
N VAL A 17 47.97 12.31 -13.60
CA VAL A 17 46.77 11.52 -13.42
C VAL A 17 46.48 11.57 -11.92
N SER A 18 45.63 12.51 -11.52
CA SER A 18 45.05 12.50 -10.21
C SER A 18 44.13 11.25 -10.15
N CYS A 19 44.63 10.15 -9.62
CA CYS A 19 43.78 9.05 -9.17
C CYS A 19 42.95 9.63 -8.01
N SER A 20 41.76 10.13 -8.30
CA SER A 20 40.80 10.41 -7.26
C SER A 20 40.44 9.07 -6.61
N GLN A 21 40.86 8.88 -5.36
CA GLN A 21 40.45 7.68 -4.60
C GLN A 21 38.92 7.67 -4.55
N LYS A 22 38.31 6.52 -4.92
CA LYS A 22 36.87 6.33 -4.75
C LYS A 22 36.51 6.57 -3.28
N PRO A 23 35.32 7.13 -3.00
CA PRO A 23 34.88 7.28 -1.62
C PRO A 23 34.70 5.89 -0.98
N VAL A 24 34.97 5.82 0.32
CA VAL A 24 34.69 4.62 1.13
C VAL A 24 33.71 5.02 2.22
N ILE A 25 32.56 4.37 2.24
CA ILE A 25 31.52 4.61 3.26
C ILE A 25 31.49 3.35 4.14
N GLU A 26 31.91 3.53 5.39
CA GLU A 26 31.90 2.47 6.39
C GLU A 26 30.74 2.68 7.35
N ILE A 27 29.92 1.65 7.53
CA ILE A 27 28.79 1.66 8.46
C ILE A 27 29.03 0.55 9.49
N THR A 28 28.91 0.89 10.76
CA THR A 28 29.09 -0.06 11.87
C THR A 28 27.79 -0.18 12.65
N LEU A 29 27.40 -1.41 12.96
CA LEU A 29 26.29 -1.69 13.86
C LEU A 29 26.81 -1.72 15.28
N SER A 30 26.25 -0.87 16.16
CA SER A 30 26.70 -0.77 17.55
C SER A 30 26.45 -2.06 18.33
N PRO A 31 27.46 -2.70 18.93
CA PRO A 31 27.27 -3.86 19.77
C PRO A 31 26.60 -3.54 21.12
N GLU A 32 26.40 -2.28 21.45
CA GLU A 32 25.70 -1.85 22.67
C GLU A 32 24.19 -1.99 22.56
N ILE A 33 23.65 -1.97 21.31
CA ILE A 33 22.20 -2.06 21.06
C ILE A 33 21.77 -3.38 20.44
N ILE A 34 22.71 -4.08 19.74
CA ILE A 34 22.47 -5.39 19.12
C ILE A 34 23.73 -6.24 19.30
N ASP A 35 23.56 -7.49 19.74
CA ASP A 35 24.63 -8.45 20.03
C ASP A 35 24.69 -9.62 19.03
N GLN A 36 23.70 -9.75 18.15
CA GLN A 36 23.62 -10.84 17.17
C GLN A 36 23.83 -10.31 15.74
N ALA A 37 24.33 -11.19 14.87
CA ALA A 37 24.43 -10.89 13.44
C ALA A 37 23.06 -10.56 12.84
N GLN A 38 23.04 -9.62 11.90
CA GLN A 38 21.83 -9.06 11.33
C GLN A 38 21.72 -9.31 9.84
N GLU A 39 20.48 -9.50 9.41
CA GLU A 39 20.09 -9.54 8.01
C GLU A 39 19.07 -8.42 7.74
N GLY A 40 19.05 -7.90 6.52
CA GLY A 40 18.05 -6.89 6.17
C GLY A 40 18.42 -6.03 4.98
N ARG A 41 17.68 -4.94 4.84
CA ARG A 41 17.93 -3.90 3.84
C ARG A 41 18.57 -2.69 4.51
N LEU A 42 19.80 -2.41 4.15
CA LEU A 42 20.50 -1.19 4.57
C LEU A 42 20.20 -0.07 3.57
N VAL A 43 19.55 1.00 4.05
CA VAL A 43 19.21 2.18 3.25
C VAL A 43 20.08 3.35 3.71
N LEU A 44 20.89 3.89 2.79
CA LEU A 44 21.76 5.04 3.01
C LEU A 44 21.14 6.28 2.33
N MET A 45 20.89 7.33 3.10
CA MET A 45 20.13 8.50 2.69
C MET A 45 20.95 9.79 2.78
N PHE A 46 20.85 10.63 1.75
CA PHE A 46 21.49 11.94 1.67
C PHE A 46 20.42 13.02 1.49
N SER A 47 20.32 13.96 2.41
CA SER A 47 19.35 15.04 2.36
C SER A 47 20.02 16.42 2.34
N LEU A 48 19.47 17.31 1.51
CA LEU A 48 19.76 18.73 1.57
C LEU A 48 18.92 19.45 2.62
N ASN A 49 17.83 18.85 3.08
CA ASN A 49 17.00 19.36 4.17
C ASN A 49 17.75 19.17 5.51
N GLN A 50 17.93 20.27 6.25
CA GLN A 50 18.65 20.23 7.52
C GLN A 50 17.74 20.09 8.74
N ASP A 51 16.42 20.25 8.57
CA ASP A 51 15.46 20.33 9.67
C ASP A 51 14.81 18.96 10.00
N GLN A 52 14.62 18.09 8.99
CA GLN A 52 13.95 16.82 9.14
C GLN A 52 14.91 15.62 8.99
N GLU A 53 14.61 14.50 9.62
CA GLU A 53 15.38 13.27 9.44
C GLU A 53 15.21 12.71 8.02
N PRO A 54 16.30 12.33 7.33
CA PRO A 54 16.23 11.80 5.96
C PRO A 54 15.26 10.63 5.77
N ARG A 55 15.12 9.73 6.76
CA ARG A 55 14.21 8.58 6.68
C ARG A 55 12.74 8.95 6.52
N PHE A 56 12.34 10.18 6.81
CA PHE A 56 10.98 10.68 6.64
C PHE A 56 10.77 11.50 5.35
N LEU A 57 11.81 11.62 4.53
CA LEU A 57 11.79 12.46 3.34
C LEU A 57 11.79 11.66 2.02
N ILE A 58 11.72 10.33 2.11
CA ILE A 58 11.54 9.48 0.92
C ILE A 58 10.04 9.38 0.65
N GLN A 59 9.63 9.89 -0.49
CA GLN A 59 8.22 10.02 -0.87
C GLN A 59 8.02 9.91 -2.38
N ASP A 60 6.78 9.77 -2.82
CA ASP A 60 6.42 9.91 -4.22
C ASP A 60 6.62 11.35 -4.70
N GLY A 61 7.06 11.49 -5.95
CA GLY A 61 7.23 12.78 -6.58
C GLY A 61 8.66 13.32 -6.61
N PRO A 62 8.87 14.50 -7.22
CA PRO A 62 10.18 15.01 -7.57
C PRO A 62 11.02 15.50 -6.38
N ASN A 63 10.41 15.71 -5.21
CA ASN A 63 11.08 16.24 -4.02
C ASN A 63 11.59 15.14 -3.07
N THR A 64 11.60 13.88 -3.50
CA THR A 64 12.13 12.78 -2.70
C THR A 64 13.62 12.93 -2.42
N GLN A 65 14.07 12.41 -1.28
CA GLN A 65 15.48 12.43 -0.92
C GLN A 65 16.28 11.38 -1.68
N ILE A 66 17.59 11.60 -1.77
CA ILE A 66 18.53 10.67 -2.40
C ILE A 66 18.74 9.50 -1.45
N ALA A 67 18.52 8.29 -1.95
CA ALA A 67 18.73 7.08 -1.18
C ALA A 67 19.39 5.98 -2.03
N PHE A 68 20.18 5.13 -1.38
CA PHE A 68 20.83 3.95 -1.95
C PHE A 68 20.51 2.75 -1.07
N GLY A 69 20.23 1.60 -1.66
CA GLY A 69 19.83 0.42 -0.91
C GLY A 69 20.73 -0.78 -1.19
N MET A 70 21.11 -1.51 -0.13
CA MET A 70 21.93 -2.71 -0.20
C MET A 70 21.37 -3.78 0.73
N ASP A 71 21.22 -5.02 0.24
CA ASP A 71 20.90 -6.15 1.12
C ASP A 71 22.13 -6.54 1.90
N VAL A 72 21.97 -6.83 3.18
CA VAL A 72 23.02 -7.31 4.06
C VAL A 72 22.65 -8.65 4.66
N SER A 73 23.63 -9.52 4.82
CA SER A 73 23.45 -10.83 5.46
C SER A 73 24.62 -11.10 6.42
N ASP A 74 24.30 -11.75 7.53
CA ASP A 74 25.27 -12.15 8.55
C ASP A 74 26.18 -11.00 9.04
N TRP A 75 25.64 -9.79 9.10
CA TRP A 75 26.40 -8.60 9.51
C TRP A 75 26.61 -8.57 11.01
N THR A 76 27.87 -8.85 11.41
CA THR A 76 28.27 -8.93 12.82
C THR A 76 28.41 -7.53 13.44
N PRO A 77 27.77 -7.25 14.61
CA PRO A 77 27.92 -6.00 15.33
C PRO A 77 29.38 -5.70 15.68
N GLY A 78 29.76 -4.43 15.64
CA GLY A 78 31.13 -3.97 15.85
C GLY A 78 32.07 -4.14 14.64
N THR A 79 31.65 -4.89 13.60
CA THR A 79 32.42 -5.03 12.38
C THR A 79 31.97 -4.00 11.35
N PRO A 80 32.87 -3.12 10.85
CA PRO A 80 32.54 -2.17 9.81
C PRO A 80 32.14 -2.89 8.50
N LEU A 81 31.01 -2.49 7.93
CA LEU A 81 30.54 -2.88 6.61
C LEU A 81 30.85 -1.74 5.63
N VAL A 82 31.53 -2.06 4.54
CA VAL A 82 31.75 -1.09 3.46
C VAL A 82 30.50 -1.09 2.58
N PHE A 83 29.85 0.07 2.45
CA PHE A 83 28.69 0.22 1.59
C PHE A 83 29.11 0.09 0.13
N ASP A 84 28.43 -0.79 -0.61
CA ASP A 84 28.75 -1.03 -2.01
C ASP A 84 28.37 0.17 -2.86
N LEU A 85 29.34 0.78 -3.54
CA LEU A 85 29.17 1.95 -4.39
C LEU A 85 28.35 1.66 -5.67
N GLU A 86 28.25 0.40 -6.05
CA GLU A 86 27.41 -0.04 -7.18
C GLU A 86 25.94 -0.30 -6.75
N SER A 87 25.62 -0.11 -5.46
CA SER A 87 24.25 -0.23 -4.95
C SER A 87 23.31 0.71 -5.70
N PHE A 88 22.13 0.18 -6.04
CA PHE A 88 21.11 0.94 -6.77
C PHE A 88 20.59 2.11 -5.94
N GLY A 89 20.48 3.27 -6.56
CA GLY A 89 20.03 4.51 -5.94
C GLY A 89 18.89 5.18 -6.70
N TYR A 90 18.18 6.07 -5.98
CA TYR A 90 17.13 6.92 -6.53
C TYR A 90 17.05 8.25 -5.74
N PRO A 91 16.82 9.40 -6.38
CA PRO A 91 16.76 9.67 -7.82
C PRO A 91 18.11 9.66 -8.52
N ILE A 92 19.20 9.54 -7.80
CA ILE A 92 20.57 9.40 -8.34
C ILE A 92 20.92 7.92 -8.34
N LYS A 93 21.21 7.36 -9.53
CA LYS A 93 21.39 5.92 -9.71
C LYS A 93 22.66 5.34 -9.09
N SER A 94 23.73 6.16 -8.95
CA SER A 94 25.02 5.74 -8.41
C SER A 94 25.56 6.77 -7.41
N ILE A 95 26.17 6.30 -6.33
CA ILE A 95 26.87 7.14 -5.36
C ILE A 95 28.01 7.96 -6.02
N ALA A 96 28.61 7.40 -7.09
CA ALA A 96 29.64 8.10 -7.85
C ALA A 96 29.13 9.39 -8.52
N ASP A 97 27.85 9.45 -8.84
CA ASP A 97 27.19 10.60 -9.46
C ASP A 97 26.64 11.61 -8.45
N LEU A 98 26.75 11.32 -7.15
CA LEU A 98 26.28 12.22 -6.10
C LEU A 98 27.04 13.55 -6.15
N PRO A 99 26.36 14.69 -6.35
CA PRO A 99 27.01 16.00 -6.40
C PRO A 99 27.79 16.30 -5.12
N LYS A 100 28.90 17.02 -5.26
CA LYS A 100 29.65 17.54 -4.10
C LYS A 100 28.79 18.56 -3.35
N GLY A 101 28.83 18.50 -2.03
CA GLY A 101 28.04 19.38 -1.18
C GLY A 101 27.95 18.89 0.25
N THR A 102 27.32 19.70 1.09
CA THR A 102 27.04 19.32 2.48
C THR A 102 25.67 18.66 2.56
N TYR A 103 25.64 17.42 3.04
CA TYR A 103 24.43 16.64 3.20
C TYR A 103 24.19 16.28 4.66
N ARG A 104 22.94 16.17 5.03
CA ARG A 104 22.52 15.45 6.23
C ARG A 104 22.37 13.97 5.86
N VAL A 105 23.22 13.12 6.46
CA VAL A 105 23.32 11.71 6.10
C VAL A 105 22.77 10.82 7.21
N GLN A 106 21.94 9.87 6.82
CA GLN A 106 21.37 8.85 7.70
C GLN A 106 21.41 7.49 7.03
N ALA A 107 21.73 6.45 7.79
CA ALA A 107 21.58 5.08 7.39
C ALA A 107 20.57 4.38 8.32
N LEU A 108 19.78 3.48 7.77
CA LEU A 108 18.82 2.66 8.52
C LEU A 108 18.89 1.23 8.00
N LEU A 109 18.94 0.27 8.92
CA LEU A 109 18.78 -1.16 8.62
C LEU A 109 17.34 -1.57 8.89
N ASN A 110 16.60 -1.87 7.81
CA ASN A 110 15.32 -2.57 7.89
C ASN A 110 15.61 -4.05 8.10
N ARG A 111 15.46 -4.53 9.34
CA ARG A 111 15.85 -5.87 9.76
C ARG A 111 14.88 -6.91 9.22
N TYR A 112 15.44 -8.04 8.75
CA TYR A 112 14.70 -9.20 8.30
C TYR A 112 14.81 -10.33 9.30
N GLU A 113 13.87 -11.25 9.25
CA GLU A 113 13.86 -12.52 9.97
C GLU A 113 13.74 -13.68 9.00
N THR A 114 14.21 -14.85 9.43
CA THR A 114 14.05 -16.09 8.67
C THR A 114 12.63 -16.64 8.86
N TYR A 115 11.93 -16.85 7.76
CA TYR A 115 10.64 -17.51 7.71
C TYR A 115 10.79 -18.91 7.10
N HIS A 116 10.25 -19.91 7.80
CA HIS A 116 10.20 -21.30 7.34
C HIS A 116 8.77 -21.65 6.97
N LEU A 117 8.42 -21.51 5.70
CA LEU A 117 7.06 -21.71 5.20
C LEU A 117 6.69 -23.21 5.17
N ALA A 118 5.38 -23.50 5.23
CA ALA A 118 4.88 -24.88 5.22
C ALA A 118 5.21 -25.66 3.93
N ASP A 119 5.44 -24.97 2.82
CA ASP A 119 5.85 -25.57 1.54
C ASP A 119 7.35 -25.85 1.42
N GLY A 120 8.11 -25.55 2.47
CA GLY A 120 9.55 -25.78 2.55
C GLY A 120 10.42 -24.60 2.11
N ARG A 121 9.83 -23.49 1.66
CA ARG A 121 10.60 -22.26 1.38
C ARG A 121 11.19 -21.69 2.66
N VAL A 122 12.42 -21.17 2.54
CA VAL A 122 13.10 -20.42 3.61
C VAL A 122 13.40 -19.03 3.08
N LEU A 123 12.77 -18.01 3.67
CA LEU A 123 12.82 -16.65 3.16
C LEU A 123 13.30 -15.68 4.24
N GLN A 124 14.02 -14.65 3.81
CA GLN A 124 14.38 -13.50 4.64
C GLN A 124 13.40 -12.36 4.39
N LEU A 125 12.57 -12.04 5.37
CA LEU A 125 11.48 -11.09 5.23
C LEU A 125 11.42 -10.12 6.41
N PRO A 126 10.99 -8.87 6.19
CA PRO A 126 10.72 -7.91 7.27
C PRO A 126 9.44 -8.30 8.03
N PRO A 127 9.51 -8.66 9.32
CA PRO A 127 8.30 -8.89 10.09
C PRO A 127 7.58 -7.55 10.35
N ASP A 128 6.25 -7.55 10.30
CA ASP A 128 5.46 -6.45 10.86
C ASP A 128 5.50 -6.50 12.40
N GLN A 129 5.68 -5.35 13.04
CA GLN A 129 5.72 -5.19 14.50
C GLN A 129 4.58 -4.27 15.00
N GLY A 130 3.53 -4.06 14.18
CA GLY A 130 2.38 -3.21 14.44
C GLY A 130 2.45 -1.83 13.75
N GLU A 131 3.43 -1.61 12.88
CA GLU A 131 3.61 -0.38 12.12
C GLU A 131 2.97 -0.41 10.73
N GLY A 132 2.40 -1.54 10.30
CA GLY A 132 1.87 -1.70 8.95
C GLY A 132 2.97 -1.59 7.89
N GLN A 133 4.10 -2.31 8.08
CA GLN A 133 5.25 -2.35 7.15
C GLN A 133 5.89 -0.99 6.82
N GLN A 134 5.72 0.02 7.63
CA GLN A 134 6.42 1.29 7.47
C GLN A 134 7.87 1.15 7.94
N TRP A 135 8.77 0.80 7.02
CA TRP A 135 10.18 0.47 7.29
C TRP A 135 10.91 1.54 8.12
N ASN A 136 10.55 2.83 7.96
CA ASN A 136 11.12 3.98 8.67
C ASN A 136 10.57 4.17 10.10
N LEU A 137 9.50 3.46 10.46
CA LEU A 137 8.87 3.46 11.78
C LEU A 137 8.92 2.10 12.47
N LYS A 138 9.37 1.03 11.77
CA LYS A 138 9.29 -0.34 12.26
C LYS A 138 10.09 -0.54 13.55
N PRO A 139 9.45 -0.98 14.64
CA PRO A 139 10.13 -1.30 15.89
C PRO A 139 11.26 -2.30 15.71
N GLY A 140 12.36 -2.05 16.38
CA GLY A 140 13.56 -2.89 16.30
C GLY A 140 14.47 -2.59 15.11
N ASN A 141 14.07 -1.79 14.11
CA ASN A 141 14.99 -1.29 13.10
C ASN A 141 16.02 -0.37 13.74
N VAL A 142 17.25 -0.41 13.21
CA VAL A 142 18.36 0.37 13.75
C VAL A 142 18.82 1.44 12.77
N TYR A 143 19.23 2.58 13.30
CA TYR A 143 19.62 3.74 12.51
C TYR A 143 20.65 4.60 13.25
N ASN A 144 21.26 5.54 12.55
CA ASN A 144 22.07 6.59 13.20
C ASN A 144 21.30 7.91 13.31
N THR A 145 21.56 8.68 14.36
CA THR A 145 21.19 10.11 14.37
C THR A 145 21.82 10.80 13.16
N PRO A 146 21.05 11.56 12.35
CA PRO A 146 21.59 12.18 11.14
C PRO A 146 22.81 13.05 11.40
N VAL A 147 23.86 12.88 10.59
CA VAL A 147 25.11 13.64 10.70
C VAL A 147 25.31 14.54 9.48
N SER A 148 25.93 15.71 9.68
CA SER A 148 26.32 16.58 8.58
C SER A 148 27.63 16.08 7.97
N VAL A 149 27.64 15.88 6.65
CA VAL A 149 28.77 15.35 5.88
C VAL A 149 29.07 16.28 4.71
N ASP A 150 30.33 16.75 4.63
CA ASP A 150 30.83 17.42 3.45
C ASP A 150 31.27 16.37 2.41
N TRP A 151 30.39 16.10 1.46
CA TRP A 151 30.63 15.11 0.42
C TRP A 151 31.53 15.69 -0.67
N THR A 152 32.69 15.11 -0.82
CA THR A 152 33.68 15.54 -1.82
C THR A 152 33.81 14.59 -3.01
N GLY A 153 33.10 13.44 -2.98
CA GLY A 153 33.22 12.35 -3.95
C GLY A 153 34.50 11.54 -3.76
N SER A 154 35.21 11.71 -2.65
CA SER A 154 36.43 10.97 -2.31
C SER A 154 36.61 10.94 -0.79
N GLY A 155 37.54 10.10 -0.29
CA GLY A 155 37.82 10.02 1.15
C GLY A 155 37.02 8.91 1.84
N ARG A 156 37.08 8.89 3.18
CA ARG A 156 36.45 7.91 4.04
C ARG A 156 35.39 8.58 4.90
N TYR A 157 34.21 7.99 4.92
CA TYR A 157 33.05 8.43 5.71
C TYR A 157 32.63 7.27 6.62
N SER A 158 32.36 7.55 7.89
CA SER A 158 31.98 6.51 8.85
C SER A 158 30.68 6.88 9.54
N LEU A 159 29.75 5.92 9.62
CA LEU A 159 28.48 6.02 10.33
C LEU A 159 28.38 4.88 11.34
N THR A 160 27.71 5.12 12.46
CA THR A 160 27.41 4.08 13.45
C THR A 160 25.91 4.05 13.68
N LEU A 161 25.28 2.89 13.43
CA LEU A 161 23.89 2.66 13.79
C LEU A 161 23.82 2.34 15.28
N ASP A 162 23.43 3.34 16.06
CA ASP A 162 23.42 3.32 17.54
C ASP A 162 22.05 3.62 18.13
N GLN A 163 21.03 3.81 17.28
CA GLN A 163 19.66 4.03 17.69
C GLN A 163 18.79 2.85 17.28
N ILE A 164 17.79 2.52 18.11
CA ILE A 164 16.77 1.50 17.81
C ILE A 164 15.39 2.14 17.86
N ILE A 165 14.53 1.82 16.89
CA ILE A 165 13.15 2.29 16.89
C ILE A 165 12.38 1.55 18.01
N PRO A 166 11.74 2.30 18.94
CA PRO A 166 11.07 1.70 20.10
C PRO A 166 9.80 0.94 19.70
N PRO A 167 9.30 0.02 20.56
CA PRO A 167 8.01 -0.62 20.39
C PRO A 167 6.86 0.38 20.30
N ILE A 168 5.81 0.02 19.56
CA ILE A 168 4.58 0.78 19.44
C ILE A 168 3.66 0.42 20.61
N GLU A 169 3.13 1.43 21.29
CA GLU A 169 2.10 1.24 22.30
C GLU A 169 0.76 0.92 21.62
N PRO A 170 0.14 -0.23 21.91
CA PRO A 170 -1.13 -0.56 21.29
C PRO A 170 -2.23 0.43 21.72
N PRO A 171 -3.16 0.77 20.82
CA PRO A 171 -4.27 1.65 21.15
C PRO A 171 -5.18 1.01 22.20
N LYS A 172 -5.82 1.86 23.02
CA LYS A 172 -6.72 1.40 24.09
C LYS A 172 -8.16 1.37 23.61
N ASP A 173 -8.89 0.37 24.06
CA ASP A 173 -10.33 0.31 23.86
C ASP A 173 -11.04 1.52 24.47
N THR A 174 -12.06 2.01 23.75
CA THR A 174 -13.01 3.01 24.25
C THR A 174 -14.41 2.41 24.44
N LYS A 175 -15.41 3.24 24.76
CA LYS A 175 -16.82 2.81 24.74
C LYS A 175 -17.18 2.22 23.38
N TYR A 176 -16.82 2.91 22.31
CA TYR A 176 -17.24 2.59 20.93
C TYR A 176 -16.23 1.75 20.17
N ILE A 177 -14.94 1.98 20.35
CA ILE A 177 -13.89 1.35 19.52
C ILE A 177 -13.24 0.21 20.32
N LYS A 178 -13.20 -0.98 19.69
CA LYS A 178 -12.54 -2.17 20.23
C LYS A 178 -11.43 -2.62 19.28
N HIS A 179 -10.27 -2.95 19.84
CA HIS A 179 -9.10 -3.40 19.11
C HIS A 179 -8.94 -4.91 19.29
N ILE A 180 -9.13 -5.65 18.21
CA ILE A 180 -9.13 -7.12 18.22
C ILE A 180 -7.83 -7.64 17.62
N LYS A 181 -7.28 -8.66 18.24
CA LYS A 181 -6.16 -9.44 17.71
C LYS A 181 -6.48 -10.92 17.84
N MET A 182 -6.52 -11.62 16.74
CA MET A 182 -6.88 -13.03 16.68
C MET A 182 -5.77 -13.82 15.98
N ARG A 183 -5.31 -14.92 16.57
CA ARG A 183 -4.41 -15.85 15.89
C ARG A 183 -5.16 -16.57 14.77
N SER A 184 -4.64 -16.50 13.55
CA SER A 184 -5.17 -17.23 12.39
C SER A 184 -4.51 -18.61 12.31
N GLU A 185 -5.29 -19.66 12.28
CA GLU A 185 -4.79 -21.02 12.10
C GLU A 185 -4.31 -21.25 10.66
N LEU A 186 -5.05 -20.73 9.68
CA LEU A 186 -4.71 -20.85 8.26
C LEU A 186 -3.38 -20.17 7.94
N LEU A 187 -3.23 -18.93 8.38
CA LEU A 187 -2.01 -18.15 8.13
C LEU A 187 -0.82 -18.68 8.92
N SER A 188 -1.03 -19.06 10.19
CA SER A 188 0.04 -19.63 11.01
C SER A 188 0.58 -20.93 10.42
N LYS A 189 -0.29 -21.74 9.84
CA LYS A 189 0.12 -22.96 9.12
C LYS A 189 0.95 -22.63 7.88
N PHE A 190 0.54 -21.65 7.08
CA PHE A 190 1.26 -21.25 5.86
C PHE A 190 2.67 -20.70 6.18
N TRP A 191 2.73 -19.76 7.14
CA TRP A 191 3.97 -19.06 7.50
C TRP A 191 4.90 -19.86 8.41
N GLY A 192 4.46 -21.01 8.95
CA GLY A 192 5.23 -21.83 9.87
C GLY A 192 5.51 -21.18 11.23
N ARG A 193 4.75 -20.15 11.58
CA ARG A 193 4.85 -19.37 12.82
C ARG A 193 3.50 -18.77 13.16
N ASP A 194 3.32 -18.31 14.40
CA ASP A 194 2.09 -17.63 14.78
C ASP A 194 1.90 -16.35 13.97
N VAL A 195 0.76 -16.25 13.31
CA VAL A 195 0.31 -15.07 12.56
C VAL A 195 -1.05 -14.63 13.08
N TYR A 196 -1.20 -13.33 13.24
CA TYR A 196 -2.40 -12.73 13.80
C TYR A 196 -3.06 -11.84 12.75
N LEU A 197 -4.39 -11.91 12.71
CA LEU A 197 -5.24 -10.90 12.09
C LEU A 197 -5.76 -9.96 13.18
N GLY A 198 -5.99 -8.72 12.83
CA GLY A 198 -6.58 -7.73 13.71
C GLY A 198 -7.79 -7.06 13.11
N ALA A 199 -8.52 -6.33 13.94
CA ALA A 199 -9.58 -5.43 13.51
C ALA A 199 -9.81 -4.32 14.53
N ASN A 200 -10.08 -3.11 14.03
CA ASN A 200 -10.69 -2.06 14.81
C ASN A 200 -12.20 -2.13 14.58
N VAL A 201 -12.98 -2.31 15.65
CA VAL A 201 -14.43 -2.49 15.56
C VAL A 201 -15.15 -1.33 16.24
N LEU A 202 -15.97 -0.62 15.47
CA LEU A 202 -16.85 0.43 15.98
C LEU A 202 -18.18 -0.19 16.39
N LEU A 203 -18.49 -0.11 17.69
CA LEU A 203 -19.75 -0.58 18.25
C LEU A 203 -20.84 0.49 18.16
N PRO A 204 -22.11 0.11 17.94
CA PRO A 204 -23.22 1.06 17.88
C PRO A 204 -23.49 1.71 19.24
N GLU A 205 -24.03 2.91 19.21
CA GLU A 205 -24.61 3.53 20.43
C GLU A 205 -25.66 2.60 21.03
N GLY A 206 -25.73 2.51 22.34
CA GLY A 206 -26.68 1.65 23.04
C GLY A 206 -26.35 0.13 22.96
N PHE A 207 -25.11 -0.24 22.59
CA PHE A 207 -24.72 -1.65 22.44
C PHE A 207 -24.96 -2.46 23.72
N ASP A 208 -24.59 -1.95 24.87
CA ASP A 208 -24.73 -2.67 26.16
C ASP A 208 -26.16 -2.64 26.69
N GLU A 209 -26.94 -1.60 26.34
CA GLU A 209 -28.33 -1.42 26.75
C GLU A 209 -29.30 -2.30 25.97
N HIS A 210 -28.90 -2.83 24.79
CA HIS A 210 -29.69 -3.70 23.93
C HIS A 210 -29.04 -5.07 23.74
N PRO A 211 -28.94 -5.94 24.78
CA PRO A 211 -28.17 -7.18 24.75
C PRO A 211 -28.70 -8.23 23.76
N ASP A 212 -29.98 -8.16 23.41
CA ASP A 212 -30.62 -9.08 22.47
C ASP A 212 -30.53 -8.66 21.00
N ALA A 213 -30.09 -7.43 20.74
CA ALA A 213 -29.93 -6.92 19.38
C ALA A 213 -28.78 -7.64 18.64
N ARG A 214 -29.01 -7.90 17.36
CA ARG A 214 -27.98 -8.43 16.44
C ARG A 214 -27.84 -7.48 15.27
N TYR A 215 -26.60 -7.27 14.84
CA TYR A 215 -26.23 -6.17 13.99
C TYR A 215 -25.76 -6.60 12.60
N PRO A 216 -26.13 -5.88 11.52
CA PRO A 216 -25.41 -5.95 10.26
C PRO A 216 -23.95 -5.55 10.44
N LEU A 217 -23.07 -6.11 9.60
CA LEU A 217 -21.64 -5.85 9.62
C LEU A 217 -21.21 -5.12 8.35
N MET A 218 -20.64 -3.93 8.53
CA MET A 218 -19.95 -3.16 7.51
C MET A 218 -18.47 -3.44 7.61
N ILE A 219 -17.86 -3.92 6.54
CA ILE A 219 -16.47 -4.36 6.48
C ILE A 219 -15.70 -3.40 5.60
N TYR A 220 -14.87 -2.58 6.23
CA TYR A 220 -13.99 -1.65 5.54
C TYR A 220 -12.67 -2.33 5.19
N HIS A 221 -12.33 -2.29 3.92
CA HIS A 221 -11.05 -2.70 3.36
C HIS A 221 -10.17 -1.48 3.07
N GLY A 222 -8.86 -1.62 3.24
CA GLY A 222 -7.88 -0.56 2.97
C GLY A 222 -6.57 -0.81 3.70
N HIS A 223 -5.67 0.17 3.59
CA HIS A 223 -4.38 0.15 4.26
C HIS A 223 -4.51 -0.02 5.77
N PHE A 224 -3.44 -0.50 6.40
CA PHE A 224 -3.36 -0.81 7.83
C PHE A 224 -3.91 0.32 8.71
N PRO A 225 -5.05 0.11 9.39
CA PRO A 225 -5.61 1.11 10.30
C PRO A 225 -5.00 0.93 11.69
N TYR A 226 -4.04 1.78 12.07
CA TYR A 226 -3.46 1.75 13.43
C TYR A 226 -4.52 1.99 14.52
N THR A 227 -5.42 2.94 14.27
CA THR A 227 -6.61 3.20 15.09
C THR A 227 -7.82 3.28 14.16
N PHE A 228 -9.03 3.18 14.73
CA PHE A 228 -10.25 3.40 13.94
C PHE A 228 -10.25 4.84 13.39
N GLY A 229 -10.20 4.97 12.07
CA GLY A 229 -10.27 6.25 11.39
C GLY A 229 -11.68 6.80 11.28
N GLY A 230 -11.83 8.11 11.14
CA GLY A 230 -13.12 8.73 10.84
C GLY A 230 -14.18 8.73 11.96
N PHE A 231 -13.78 8.54 13.23
CA PHE A 231 -14.69 8.63 14.38
C PHE A 231 -14.02 9.31 15.57
N LYS A 232 -14.56 10.45 16.01
CA LYS A 232 -14.06 11.19 17.19
C LYS A 232 -15.21 11.72 18.04
N GLU A 233 -15.13 11.48 19.35
CA GLU A 233 -16.12 11.91 20.33
C GLU A 233 -16.01 13.41 20.68
N THR A 234 -14.95 14.07 20.27
CA THR A 234 -14.68 15.49 20.55
C THR A 234 -14.61 16.30 19.27
N PRO A 235 -15.09 17.56 19.29
CA PRO A 235 -14.94 18.43 18.13
C PRO A 235 -13.47 18.74 17.84
N PRO A 236 -13.16 19.16 16.60
CA PRO A 236 -11.80 19.60 16.23
C PRO A 236 -11.28 20.70 17.17
N ASP A 237 -9.96 20.73 17.38
CA ASP A 237 -9.32 21.84 18.09
C ASP A 237 -9.60 23.16 17.33
N PRO A 238 -10.24 24.16 17.97
CA PRO A 238 -10.54 25.44 17.31
C PRO A 238 -9.28 26.24 16.92
N ASN A 239 -8.12 25.87 17.46
CA ASN A 239 -6.84 26.49 17.14
C ASN A 239 -6.03 25.71 16.08
N MET A 240 -6.58 24.62 15.54
CA MET A 240 -5.93 23.82 14.50
C MET A 240 -5.65 24.71 13.28
N LYS A 241 -4.38 24.68 12.82
CA LYS A 241 -3.99 25.42 11.63
C LYS A 241 -4.32 24.60 10.38
N PRO A 242 -4.83 25.23 9.32
CA PRO A 242 -5.05 24.55 8.06
C PRO A 242 -3.71 24.12 7.44
N GLU A 243 -3.69 22.90 6.92
CA GLU A 243 -2.60 22.34 6.14
C GLU A 243 -3.07 22.13 4.70
N TYR A 244 -2.27 22.59 3.74
CA TYR A 244 -2.57 22.39 2.32
C TYR A 244 -2.20 20.97 1.90
N SER A 245 -3.13 20.28 1.27
CA SER A 245 -2.88 18.99 0.63
C SER A 245 -2.52 19.20 -0.84
N GLU A 246 -1.25 19.02 -1.19
CA GLU A 246 -0.81 19.06 -2.59
C GLU A 246 -1.48 17.99 -3.46
N ARG A 247 -1.71 16.82 -2.87
CA ARG A 247 -2.37 15.70 -3.54
C ARG A 247 -3.76 16.05 -4.06
N PHE A 248 -4.52 16.77 -3.24
CA PHE A 248 -5.93 17.05 -3.49
C PHE A 248 -6.20 18.49 -3.92
N GLY A 249 -5.19 19.37 -3.82
CA GLY A 249 -5.36 20.80 -4.08
C GLY A 249 -6.32 21.47 -3.09
N ILE A 250 -6.40 20.97 -1.84
CA ILE A 250 -7.35 21.44 -0.82
C ILE A 250 -6.58 22.03 0.34
N ASP A 251 -6.95 23.28 0.74
CA ASP A 251 -6.46 23.89 1.97
C ASP A 251 -7.32 23.46 3.15
N GLY A 252 -6.67 23.16 4.30
CA GLY A 252 -7.35 22.75 5.52
C GLY A 252 -7.90 21.31 5.49
N TYR A 253 -7.35 20.44 4.66
CA TYR A 253 -7.77 19.04 4.60
C TYR A 253 -7.70 18.33 5.96
N ASN A 254 -6.66 18.61 6.77
CA ASN A 254 -6.53 18.11 8.14
C ASN A 254 -7.73 18.51 9.02
N ILE A 255 -8.24 19.75 8.90
CA ILE A 255 -9.41 20.21 9.64
C ILE A 255 -10.68 19.49 9.18
N MET A 256 -10.81 19.27 7.86
CA MET A 256 -11.95 18.55 7.29
C MET A 256 -12.01 17.11 7.80
N VAL A 257 -10.87 16.42 7.88
CA VAL A 257 -10.77 15.05 8.46
C VAL A 257 -11.32 15.03 9.88
N GLU A 258 -10.93 15.98 10.71
CA GLU A 258 -11.38 16.07 12.11
C GLU A 258 -12.87 16.41 12.21
N GLN A 259 -13.37 17.31 11.34
CA GLN A 259 -14.79 17.69 11.29
C GLN A 259 -15.69 16.51 10.90
N GLU A 260 -15.31 15.76 9.86
CA GLU A 260 -16.07 14.60 9.42
C GLU A 260 -16.05 13.47 10.46
N ALA A 261 -14.90 13.24 11.12
CA ALA A 261 -14.81 12.26 12.20
C ALA A 261 -15.73 12.61 13.40
N TYR A 262 -15.83 13.88 13.75
CA TYR A 262 -16.76 14.34 14.79
C TYR A 262 -18.23 14.30 14.31
N GLN A 263 -18.49 14.65 13.05
CA GLN A 263 -19.82 14.54 12.46
C GLN A 263 -20.31 13.08 12.45
N GLN A 264 -19.42 12.12 12.17
CA GLN A 264 -19.73 10.69 12.26
C GLN A 264 -20.17 10.30 13.68
N TYR A 265 -19.50 10.80 14.73
CA TYR A 265 -19.93 10.58 16.11
C TYR A 265 -21.30 11.16 16.39
N LEU A 266 -21.57 12.40 15.95
CA LEU A 266 -22.87 13.04 16.14
C LEU A 266 -24.00 12.26 15.45
N ASP A 267 -23.76 11.76 14.26
CA ASP A 267 -24.71 10.94 13.51
C ASP A 267 -24.89 9.56 14.15
N TRP A 268 -23.81 8.97 14.66
CA TRP A 268 -23.79 7.67 15.31
C TRP A 268 -24.64 7.60 16.57
N THR A 269 -24.69 8.71 17.31
CA THR A 269 -25.41 8.82 18.59
C THR A 269 -26.85 9.30 18.46
N LYS A 270 -27.35 9.60 17.25
CA LYS A 270 -28.75 9.98 17.02
C LYS A 270 -29.69 8.84 17.38
N PRO A 271 -30.84 9.12 18.05
CA PRO A 271 -31.84 8.10 18.35
C PRO A 271 -32.60 7.64 17.11
N ASN A 272 -33.23 6.47 17.20
CA ASN A 272 -34.08 5.90 16.16
C ASN A 272 -33.37 5.73 14.81
N GLN A 273 -32.09 5.29 14.85
CA GLN A 273 -31.30 5.01 13.67
C GLN A 273 -31.02 3.51 13.55
N PRO A 274 -30.84 2.98 12.34
CA PRO A 274 -30.27 1.66 12.14
C PRO A 274 -28.90 1.56 12.82
N ARG A 275 -28.72 0.53 13.64
CA ARG A 275 -27.45 0.22 14.30
C ARG A 275 -26.72 -0.88 13.56
N TYR A 276 -25.42 -0.77 13.43
CA TYR A 276 -24.57 -1.74 12.74
C TYR A 276 -23.16 -1.71 13.34
N LEU A 277 -22.41 -2.76 13.08
CA LEU A 277 -20.98 -2.82 13.38
C LEU A 277 -20.19 -2.28 12.19
N VAL A 278 -19.09 -1.60 12.45
CA VAL A 278 -18.09 -1.30 11.41
C VAL A 278 -16.79 -1.95 11.81
N MET A 279 -16.18 -2.68 10.90
CA MET A 279 -14.89 -3.34 11.08
C MET A 279 -13.88 -2.82 10.07
N GLU A 280 -12.76 -2.27 10.55
CA GLU A 280 -11.57 -1.98 9.75
C GLU A 280 -10.55 -3.09 9.99
N ILE A 281 -10.12 -3.77 8.92
CA ILE A 281 -9.29 -4.97 9.03
C ILE A 281 -7.81 -4.59 9.17
N GLN A 282 -7.08 -5.31 10.03
CA GLN A 282 -5.62 -5.29 10.12
C GLN A 282 -5.08 -6.64 9.64
N HIS A 283 -4.48 -6.65 8.46
CA HIS A 283 -3.96 -7.86 7.81
C HIS A 283 -2.58 -7.65 7.16
N PRO A 284 -1.60 -7.05 7.89
CA PRO A 284 -0.29 -6.81 7.32
C PRO A 284 0.40 -8.12 6.98
N THR A 285 1.24 -8.05 5.97
CA THR A 285 2.09 -9.16 5.53
C THR A 285 3.56 -8.76 5.66
N PRO A 286 4.50 -9.70 5.54
CA PRO A 286 5.92 -9.33 5.41
C PRO A 286 6.25 -8.48 4.18
N TYR A 287 5.32 -8.30 3.25
CA TYR A 287 5.52 -7.55 2.03
C TYR A 287 4.89 -6.16 2.05
N TYR A 288 3.80 -5.97 2.82
CA TYR A 288 3.04 -4.72 2.82
C TYR A 288 2.15 -4.55 4.05
N ASP A 289 1.54 -3.40 4.17
CA ASP A 289 0.64 -3.05 5.26
C ASP A 289 -0.73 -3.75 5.19
N ASP A 290 -1.06 -4.37 4.07
CA ASP A 290 -2.22 -5.22 3.87
C ASP A 290 -1.88 -6.46 3.00
N SER A 291 -2.82 -7.38 2.83
CA SER A 291 -2.66 -8.64 2.08
C SER A 291 -3.42 -8.65 0.76
N TYR A 292 -4.03 -7.54 0.37
CA TYR A 292 -5.01 -7.50 -0.71
C TYR A 292 -6.23 -8.42 -0.49
N ALA A 293 -6.45 -8.90 0.74
CA ALA A 293 -7.58 -9.71 1.18
C ALA A 293 -7.90 -10.94 0.31
N VAL A 294 -6.92 -11.50 -0.38
CA VAL A 294 -7.06 -12.67 -1.25
C VAL A 294 -6.08 -13.79 -0.90
N ASN A 295 -6.35 -15.00 -1.36
CA ASN A 295 -5.40 -16.10 -1.29
C ASN A 295 -4.29 -15.88 -2.33
N SER A 296 -3.03 -15.96 -1.90
CA SER A 296 -1.85 -15.74 -2.73
C SER A 296 -0.81 -16.84 -2.54
N ALA A 297 -0.09 -17.18 -3.61
CA ALA A 297 0.99 -18.15 -3.56
C ALA A 297 2.16 -17.70 -2.67
N ASN A 298 2.36 -16.39 -2.54
CA ASN A 298 3.48 -15.83 -1.79
C ASN A 298 3.11 -15.36 -0.37
N GLN A 299 1.84 -15.02 -0.14
CA GLN A 299 1.38 -14.48 1.13
C GLN A 299 0.53 -15.46 1.94
N GLY A 300 -0.03 -16.49 1.28
CA GLY A 300 -0.89 -17.47 1.90
C GLY A 300 -2.39 -17.15 1.80
N PRO A 301 -3.23 -17.88 2.55
CA PRO A 301 -4.69 -17.86 2.39
C PRO A 301 -5.36 -16.71 3.17
N TYR A 302 -4.98 -15.44 2.93
CA TYR A 302 -5.57 -14.30 3.64
C TYR A 302 -7.05 -14.11 3.34
N GLY A 303 -7.48 -14.35 2.09
CA GLY A 303 -8.91 -14.27 1.75
C GLY A 303 -9.75 -15.24 2.57
N ASP A 304 -9.32 -16.51 2.67
CA ASP A 304 -10.00 -17.52 3.49
C ASP A 304 -9.93 -17.16 4.99
N ALA A 305 -8.78 -16.71 5.47
CA ALA A 305 -8.58 -16.36 6.88
C ALA A 305 -9.47 -15.17 7.31
N ILE A 306 -9.59 -14.14 6.46
CA ILE A 306 -10.49 -13.01 6.73
C ILE A 306 -11.95 -13.48 6.70
N THR A 307 -12.35 -14.22 5.65
CA THR A 307 -13.75 -14.60 5.42
C THR A 307 -14.24 -15.66 6.41
N TYR A 308 -13.41 -16.67 6.74
CA TYR A 308 -13.85 -17.83 7.52
C TYR A 308 -13.32 -17.87 8.96
N GLU A 309 -12.30 -17.06 9.31
CA GLU A 309 -11.81 -16.98 10.69
C GLU A 309 -12.14 -15.63 11.32
N LEU A 310 -11.69 -14.49 10.75
CA LEU A 310 -11.81 -13.18 11.37
C LEU A 310 -13.25 -12.69 11.44
N ILE A 311 -13.97 -12.67 10.32
CA ILE A 311 -15.37 -12.16 10.26
C ILE A 311 -16.27 -12.92 11.22
N PRO A 312 -16.31 -14.29 11.22
CA PRO A 312 -17.12 -15.03 12.18
C PRO A 312 -16.71 -14.82 13.64
N HIS A 313 -15.42 -14.59 13.91
CA HIS A 313 -14.93 -14.26 15.24
C HIS A 313 -15.49 -12.92 15.74
N ILE A 314 -15.44 -11.87 14.90
CA ILE A 314 -16.01 -10.55 15.21
C ILE A 314 -17.52 -10.62 15.41
N GLU A 315 -18.24 -11.29 14.52
CA GLU A 315 -19.70 -11.44 14.63
C GLU A 315 -20.12 -12.19 15.92
N LYS A 316 -19.39 -13.24 16.27
CA LYS A 316 -19.62 -13.96 17.52
C LYS A 316 -19.36 -13.09 18.74
N MET A 317 -18.29 -12.27 18.70
CA MET A 317 -17.89 -11.40 19.82
C MET A 317 -18.86 -10.24 20.02
N PHE A 318 -19.31 -9.64 18.93
CA PHE A 318 -20.10 -8.40 18.95
C PHE A 318 -21.54 -8.56 18.42
N ARG A 319 -22.09 -9.76 18.49
CA ARG A 319 -23.48 -10.04 18.14
C ARG A 319 -23.86 -9.65 16.69
N GLY A 320 -22.96 -9.93 15.75
CA GLY A 320 -23.28 -9.84 14.33
C GLY A 320 -24.39 -10.81 13.94
N ILE A 321 -25.16 -10.50 12.90
CA ILE A 321 -26.23 -11.38 12.36
C ILE A 321 -25.62 -12.67 11.79
N GLY A 322 -24.46 -12.60 11.16
CA GLY A 322 -23.71 -13.76 10.68
C GLY A 322 -24.26 -14.38 9.39
N ALA A 323 -24.98 -13.62 8.58
CA ALA A 323 -25.56 -14.08 7.33
C ALA A 323 -25.10 -13.21 6.15
N GLU A 324 -25.04 -13.78 4.94
CA GLU A 324 -24.64 -13.11 3.71
C GLU A 324 -25.35 -11.75 3.54
N TRP A 325 -26.67 -11.73 3.64
CA TRP A 325 -27.49 -10.54 3.45
C TRP A 325 -27.24 -9.41 4.46
N SER A 326 -26.44 -9.65 5.49
CA SER A 326 -26.10 -8.69 6.55
C SER A 326 -24.64 -8.26 6.54
N ARG A 327 -23.81 -8.71 5.58
CA ARG A 327 -22.39 -8.37 5.45
C ARG A 327 -22.16 -7.53 4.21
N TYR A 328 -21.56 -6.36 4.37
CA TYR A 328 -21.32 -5.41 3.29
C TYR A 328 -19.86 -4.99 3.25
N LEU A 329 -19.28 -5.04 2.06
CA LEU A 329 -17.89 -4.70 1.80
C LEU A 329 -17.81 -3.29 1.25
N TYR A 330 -16.84 -2.52 1.70
CA TYR A 330 -16.53 -1.22 1.10
C TYR A 330 -15.09 -0.82 1.32
N GLY A 331 -14.58 0.07 0.48
CA GLY A 331 -13.22 0.59 0.56
C GLY A 331 -12.89 1.46 -0.63
N GLY A 332 -11.75 2.12 -0.56
CA GLY A 332 -11.24 2.97 -1.63
C GLY A 332 -9.81 2.58 -2.02
N SER A 333 -9.44 2.78 -3.30
CA SER A 333 -8.11 2.46 -3.81
C SER A 333 -7.81 0.97 -3.65
N THR A 334 -6.74 0.60 -2.96
CA THR A 334 -6.45 -0.77 -2.52
C THR A 334 -7.68 -1.44 -1.92
N GLY A 335 -8.34 -0.78 -0.95
CA GLY A 335 -9.54 -1.32 -0.31
C GLY A 335 -10.75 -1.47 -1.25
N GLY A 336 -10.85 -0.66 -2.29
CA GLY A 336 -11.86 -0.82 -3.34
C GLY A 336 -11.64 -2.09 -4.15
N TRP A 337 -10.39 -2.39 -4.49
CA TRP A 337 -10.03 -3.65 -5.15
C TRP A 337 -10.26 -4.86 -4.24
N GLU A 338 -9.82 -4.77 -2.98
CA GLU A 338 -10.01 -5.83 -1.98
C GLU A 338 -11.49 -6.19 -1.77
N ALA A 339 -12.34 -5.17 -1.58
CA ALA A 339 -13.77 -5.33 -1.38
C ALA A 339 -14.42 -6.00 -2.59
N LEU A 340 -14.06 -5.58 -3.82
CA LEU A 340 -14.58 -6.18 -5.05
C LEU A 340 -14.04 -7.61 -5.25
N ALA A 341 -12.76 -7.83 -4.98
CA ALA A 341 -12.13 -9.15 -5.06
C ALA A 341 -12.76 -10.13 -4.06
N ALA A 342 -12.99 -9.70 -2.81
CA ALA A 342 -13.67 -10.52 -1.80
C ALA A 342 -15.09 -10.88 -2.24
N LEU A 343 -15.87 -9.94 -2.79
CA LEU A 343 -17.19 -10.23 -3.33
C LEU A 343 -17.13 -11.26 -4.49
N ILE A 344 -16.19 -11.11 -5.42
CA ILE A 344 -16.07 -12.00 -6.59
C ILE A 344 -15.60 -13.40 -6.18
N LYS A 345 -14.68 -13.50 -5.22
CA LYS A 345 -14.13 -14.79 -4.77
C LYS A 345 -15.03 -15.53 -3.79
N TYR A 346 -15.84 -14.80 -3.00
CA TYR A 346 -16.73 -15.33 -1.97
C TYR A 346 -18.17 -14.77 -2.11
N PRO A 347 -18.82 -14.94 -3.28
CA PRO A 347 -20.07 -14.26 -3.61
C PRO A 347 -21.28 -14.69 -2.77
N ASP A 348 -21.17 -15.82 -2.07
CA ASP A 348 -22.16 -16.36 -1.13
C ASP A 348 -21.95 -15.91 0.33
N GLN A 349 -20.92 -15.10 0.58
CA GLN A 349 -20.59 -14.60 1.92
C GLN A 349 -21.01 -13.15 2.15
N TYR A 350 -21.27 -12.38 1.08
CA TYR A 350 -21.47 -10.94 1.16
C TYR A 350 -22.70 -10.48 0.36
N GLY A 351 -23.44 -9.52 0.94
CA GLY A 351 -24.67 -8.95 0.36
C GLY A 351 -24.41 -7.94 -0.75
N ALA A 352 -23.37 -7.14 -0.65
CA ALA A 352 -22.91 -6.23 -1.71
C ALA A 352 -21.52 -5.66 -1.40
N CYS A 353 -20.92 -5.03 -2.44
CA CYS A 353 -19.65 -4.31 -2.40
C CYS A 353 -19.82 -2.89 -2.94
N PHE A 354 -19.19 -1.92 -2.26
CA PHE A 354 -19.10 -0.51 -2.65
C PHE A 354 -17.61 -0.16 -2.81
N ALA A 355 -17.11 -0.30 -4.04
CA ALA A 355 -15.71 -0.09 -4.38
C ALA A 355 -15.49 1.33 -4.91
N ALA A 356 -14.81 2.17 -4.16
CA ALA A 356 -14.44 3.52 -4.60
C ALA A 356 -13.04 3.51 -5.23
N CYS A 357 -12.91 4.12 -6.43
CA CYS A 357 -11.64 4.24 -7.15
C CYS A 357 -10.72 3.01 -6.98
N PRO A 358 -11.22 1.79 -7.25
CA PRO A 358 -10.46 0.58 -6.97
C PRO A 358 -9.13 0.58 -7.73
N ASP A 359 -8.10 0.00 -7.15
CA ASP A 359 -6.86 -0.33 -7.85
C ASP A 359 -7.17 -1.10 -9.14
N PRO A 360 -6.24 -1.24 -10.10
CA PRO A 360 -6.60 -1.74 -11.43
C PRO A 360 -7.39 -3.04 -11.38
N ILE A 361 -8.68 -2.97 -11.71
CA ILE A 361 -9.60 -4.12 -11.74
C ILE A 361 -9.63 -4.82 -13.10
N ASP A 362 -8.92 -4.29 -14.09
CA ASP A 362 -8.71 -4.89 -15.42
C ASP A 362 -7.28 -4.61 -15.85
N PHE A 363 -6.50 -5.67 -16.03
CA PHE A 363 -5.07 -5.54 -16.30
C PHE A 363 -4.74 -5.22 -17.77
N GLN A 364 -5.75 -5.02 -18.62
CA GLN A 364 -5.57 -4.33 -19.91
C GLN A 364 -5.35 -2.82 -19.70
N ALA A 365 -5.73 -2.31 -18.52
CA ALA A 365 -5.47 -0.95 -18.07
C ALA A 365 -4.89 -0.98 -16.65
N TYR A 366 -3.76 -1.67 -16.47
CA TYR A 366 -3.02 -1.72 -15.21
C TYR A 366 -2.32 -0.37 -14.98
N THR A 367 -3.06 0.55 -14.39
CA THR A 367 -2.87 2.00 -14.50
C THR A 367 -2.87 2.44 -15.99
N LEU A 368 -1.71 2.63 -16.60
CA LEU A 368 -1.54 2.96 -18.02
C LEU A 368 -0.81 1.87 -18.83
N VAL A 369 -0.65 0.67 -18.26
CA VAL A 369 0.02 -0.46 -18.94
C VAL A 369 -1.03 -1.50 -19.34
N ASN A 370 -0.99 -1.94 -20.59
CA ASN A 370 -1.68 -3.16 -20.98
C ASN A 370 -0.73 -4.35 -20.80
N LEU A 371 -0.89 -5.09 -19.69
CA LEU A 371 0.02 -6.18 -19.33
C LEU A 371 0.07 -7.31 -20.37
N TYR A 372 -0.90 -7.38 -21.29
CA TYR A 372 -1.01 -8.45 -22.28
C TYR A 372 -0.49 -8.05 -23.66
N GLN A 373 -0.32 -6.77 -23.91
CA GLN A 373 0.07 -6.25 -25.23
C GLN A 373 1.37 -5.45 -25.19
N ASP A 374 1.63 -4.72 -24.11
CA ASP A 374 2.84 -3.93 -23.95
C ASP A 374 4.04 -4.83 -23.66
N LYS A 375 5.21 -4.45 -24.18
CA LYS A 375 6.48 -5.13 -23.91
C LYS A 375 7.25 -4.50 -22.76
N ASN A 376 6.94 -3.24 -22.44
CA ASN A 376 7.64 -2.46 -21.45
C ASN A 376 6.65 -1.62 -20.64
N ALA A 377 6.77 -1.69 -19.31
CA ALA A 377 5.93 -0.95 -18.39
C ALA A 377 6.28 0.53 -18.32
N TYR A 378 7.56 0.89 -18.48
CA TYR A 378 8.05 2.25 -18.25
C TYR A 378 7.89 3.18 -19.44
N PHE A 379 7.88 2.64 -20.65
CA PHE A 379 7.88 3.43 -21.87
C PHE A 379 6.82 2.96 -22.86
N LEU A 380 6.21 3.93 -23.53
CA LEU A 380 5.35 3.64 -24.68
C LEU A 380 6.19 3.12 -25.85
N ASP A 381 5.68 2.12 -26.56
CA ASP A 381 6.28 1.68 -27.82
C ASP A 381 6.11 2.78 -28.88
N SER A 382 7.22 3.39 -29.25
CA SER A 382 7.24 4.47 -30.23
C SER A 382 8.54 4.42 -31.04
N PRO A 383 8.48 4.44 -32.38
CA PRO A 383 9.67 4.31 -33.23
C PRO A 383 10.60 5.53 -33.15
N PHE A 384 10.12 6.69 -32.71
CA PHE A 384 10.87 7.95 -32.80
C PHE A 384 11.17 8.59 -31.45
N LYS A 385 10.52 8.16 -30.35
CA LYS A 385 10.66 8.78 -29.04
C LYS A 385 10.43 7.76 -27.93
N LYS A 386 11.37 7.70 -27.01
CA LYS A 386 11.18 7.01 -25.74
C LYS A 386 10.30 7.88 -24.83
N THR A 387 9.00 7.59 -24.75
CA THR A 387 8.04 8.36 -23.96
C THR A 387 7.77 7.65 -22.64
N PRO A 388 8.13 8.26 -21.49
CA PRO A 388 7.85 7.69 -20.19
C PRO A 388 6.34 7.53 -19.95
N ARG A 389 5.93 6.45 -19.30
CA ARG A 389 4.56 6.30 -18.81
C ARG A 389 4.39 7.03 -17.48
N PRO A 390 3.36 7.86 -17.33
CA PRO A 390 3.00 8.43 -16.04
C PRO A 390 2.60 7.35 -15.03
N ALA A 391 2.95 7.56 -13.76
CA ALA A 391 2.42 6.81 -12.63
C ALA A 391 1.37 7.61 -11.87
N HIS A 392 1.61 8.92 -11.72
CA HIS A 392 0.76 9.81 -10.93
C HIS A 392 0.60 11.16 -11.63
N ARG A 393 -0.61 11.72 -11.54
CA ARG A 393 -0.93 13.09 -11.93
C ARG A 393 -1.52 13.87 -10.74
N ASP A 394 -1.28 15.18 -10.68
CA ASP A 394 -1.89 16.04 -9.68
C ASP A 394 -3.38 16.34 -10.01
N HIS A 395 -4.05 17.09 -9.15
CA HIS A 395 -5.44 17.50 -9.32
C HIS A 395 -5.71 18.38 -10.57
N LEU A 396 -4.66 18.90 -11.19
CA LEU A 396 -4.72 19.65 -12.45
C LEU A 396 -4.35 18.79 -13.68
N GLY A 397 -4.11 17.49 -13.47
CA GLY A 397 -3.74 16.55 -14.52
C GLY A 397 -2.26 16.58 -14.92
N ARG A 398 -1.40 17.33 -14.21
CA ARG A 398 0.04 17.37 -14.49
C ARG A 398 0.72 16.13 -13.93
N VAL A 399 1.57 15.50 -14.76
CA VAL A 399 2.35 14.32 -14.34
C VAL A 399 3.35 14.74 -13.27
N SER A 400 3.28 14.10 -12.10
CA SER A 400 4.20 14.32 -10.97
C SER A 400 5.24 13.21 -10.83
N SER A 401 4.96 11.99 -11.32
CA SER A 401 5.91 10.89 -11.36
C SER A 401 5.61 9.92 -12.50
N THR A 402 6.64 9.16 -12.89
CA THR A 402 6.57 8.11 -13.91
C THR A 402 6.66 6.72 -13.28
N LEU A 403 6.28 5.68 -14.03
CA LEU A 403 6.38 4.28 -13.58
C LEU A 403 7.84 3.87 -13.30
N GLU A 404 8.79 4.32 -14.11
CA GLU A 404 10.21 4.06 -13.87
C GLU A 404 10.65 4.64 -12.52
N GLU A 405 10.28 5.89 -12.21
CA GLU A 405 10.66 6.58 -10.98
C GLU A 405 10.10 5.90 -9.73
N THR A 406 8.81 5.54 -9.74
CA THR A 406 8.19 4.87 -8.59
C THR A 406 8.79 3.49 -8.34
N ASN A 407 8.99 2.68 -9.38
CA ASN A 407 9.60 1.36 -9.26
C ASN A 407 11.08 1.42 -8.85
N HIS A 408 11.84 2.41 -9.35
CA HIS A 408 13.23 2.59 -8.95
C HIS A 408 13.35 3.00 -7.48
N ARG A 409 12.44 3.84 -6.97
CA ARG A 409 12.38 4.18 -5.55
C ARG A 409 12.11 2.93 -4.70
N GLU A 410 11.13 2.09 -5.09
CA GLU A 410 10.84 0.83 -4.39
C GLU A 410 12.06 -0.11 -4.39
N LEU A 411 12.76 -0.24 -5.51
CA LEU A 411 13.95 -1.07 -5.61
C LEU A 411 15.08 -0.63 -4.64
N VAL A 412 15.17 0.66 -4.32
CA VAL A 412 16.08 1.15 -3.26
C VAL A 412 15.64 0.66 -1.89
N LEU A 413 14.35 0.70 -1.58
CA LEU A 413 13.81 0.34 -0.27
C LEU A 413 13.79 -1.18 -0.04
N GLY A 414 13.66 -1.98 -1.09
CA GLY A 414 13.69 -3.45 -0.99
C GLY A 414 13.92 -4.14 -2.31
N SER A 415 14.65 -5.24 -2.30
CA SER A 415 14.75 -6.19 -3.41
C SER A 415 13.72 -7.30 -3.22
N LYS A 416 13.42 -8.08 -4.28
CA LYS A 416 12.57 -9.29 -4.20
C LYS A 416 11.17 -9.01 -3.62
N SER A 417 10.54 -7.92 -4.05
CA SER A 417 9.21 -7.45 -3.62
C SER A 417 9.11 -7.15 -2.11
N ARG A 418 10.22 -6.74 -1.46
CA ARG A 418 10.29 -6.49 0.00
C ARG A 418 10.40 -5.00 0.36
N SER A 419 10.04 -4.10 -0.55
CA SER A 419 10.12 -2.66 -0.30
C SER A 419 9.07 -2.15 0.72
N GLY A 420 8.00 -2.90 0.95
CA GLY A 420 6.84 -2.45 1.70
C GLY A 420 6.04 -1.37 0.94
N GLN A 421 6.06 -1.38 -0.40
CA GLN A 421 5.42 -0.38 -1.25
C GLN A 421 4.50 -1.01 -2.29
N GLN A 422 3.72 -0.18 -3.00
CA GLN A 422 2.57 -0.56 -3.81
C GLN A 422 2.89 -1.50 -4.99
N TRP A 423 3.96 -1.25 -5.75
CA TRP A 423 4.31 -2.10 -6.90
C TRP A 423 4.82 -3.47 -6.48
N ASP A 424 5.53 -3.51 -5.35
CA ASP A 424 6.05 -4.75 -4.79
C ASP A 424 4.95 -5.61 -4.16
N ILE A 425 3.91 -5.01 -3.50
CA ILE A 425 2.80 -5.80 -2.98
C ILE A 425 1.96 -6.40 -4.10
N TRP A 426 1.75 -5.70 -5.21
CA TRP A 426 1.04 -6.27 -6.35
C TRP A 426 1.78 -7.50 -6.89
N GLU A 427 3.13 -7.44 -7.01
CA GLU A 427 3.92 -8.62 -7.34
C GLU A 427 3.77 -9.72 -6.30
N ALA A 428 3.88 -9.41 -5.01
CA ALA A 428 3.77 -10.40 -3.94
C ALA A 428 2.40 -11.06 -3.91
N THR A 429 1.33 -10.30 -4.20
CA THR A 429 -0.04 -10.81 -4.21
C THR A 429 -0.35 -11.63 -5.46
N TYR A 430 -0.04 -11.07 -6.64
CA TYR A 430 -0.57 -11.61 -7.90
C TYR A 430 0.37 -12.60 -8.59
N SER A 431 1.67 -12.62 -8.25
CA SER A 431 2.64 -13.46 -8.94
C SER A 431 2.68 -14.91 -8.44
N PRO A 432 3.05 -15.85 -9.33
CA PRO A 432 3.48 -17.16 -8.89
C PRO A 432 4.79 -17.05 -8.08
N VAL A 433 5.16 -18.13 -7.40
CA VAL A 433 6.46 -18.24 -6.73
C VAL A 433 7.57 -18.28 -7.78
N GLY A 434 8.54 -17.41 -7.67
CA GLY A 434 9.72 -17.37 -8.51
C GLY A 434 10.75 -18.47 -8.17
N PRO A 435 11.76 -18.67 -9.01
CA PRO A 435 12.75 -19.73 -8.85
C PRO A 435 13.63 -19.58 -7.59
N ASP A 436 13.72 -18.39 -7.04
CA ASP A 436 14.44 -18.09 -5.80
C ASP A 436 13.56 -18.16 -4.54
N GLY A 437 12.27 -18.58 -4.69
CA GLY A 437 11.29 -18.70 -3.62
C GLY A 437 10.53 -17.42 -3.31
N TYR A 438 10.94 -16.27 -3.83
CA TYR A 438 10.25 -14.99 -3.72
C TYR A 438 9.23 -14.80 -4.86
N PRO A 439 8.41 -13.74 -4.84
CA PRO A 439 7.46 -13.46 -5.93
C PRO A 439 8.18 -13.34 -7.29
N ALA A 440 7.65 -13.99 -8.31
CA ALA A 440 8.11 -13.77 -9.68
C ALA A 440 7.78 -12.33 -10.12
N ARG A 441 8.73 -11.66 -10.79
CA ARG A 441 8.56 -10.27 -11.20
C ARG A 441 7.65 -10.17 -12.41
N ILE A 442 6.68 -9.26 -12.35
CA ILE A 442 5.83 -8.92 -13.51
C ILE A 442 6.63 -8.19 -14.59
N TRP A 443 7.64 -7.43 -14.19
CA TRP A 443 8.63 -6.81 -15.06
C TRP A 443 9.99 -6.67 -14.37
N ASP A 444 11.03 -6.58 -15.16
CA ASP A 444 12.35 -6.22 -14.64
C ASP A 444 12.30 -4.79 -14.05
N LYS A 445 12.61 -4.66 -12.76
CA LYS A 445 12.47 -3.38 -12.03
C LYS A 445 13.45 -2.29 -12.50
N VAL A 446 14.51 -2.64 -13.24
CA VAL A 446 15.47 -1.68 -13.77
C VAL A 446 15.08 -1.23 -15.18
N THR A 447 14.64 -2.17 -16.02
CA THR A 447 14.39 -1.93 -17.45
C THR A 447 12.91 -1.73 -17.79
N GLY A 448 11.99 -2.23 -16.98
CA GLY A 448 10.55 -2.24 -17.22
C GLY A 448 10.09 -3.31 -18.22
N GLU A 449 10.94 -4.25 -18.64
CA GLU A 449 10.57 -5.33 -19.55
C GLU A 449 9.58 -6.28 -18.89
N ILE A 450 8.40 -6.47 -19.49
CA ILE A 450 7.30 -7.26 -18.94
C ILE A 450 7.54 -8.75 -19.22
N ASP A 451 7.30 -9.58 -18.17
CA ASP A 451 7.28 -11.03 -18.30
C ASP A 451 5.88 -11.52 -18.71
N PRO A 452 5.70 -12.02 -19.95
CA PRO A 452 4.40 -12.44 -20.44
C PRO A 452 3.84 -13.69 -19.77
N GLU A 453 4.69 -14.56 -19.19
CA GLU A 453 4.23 -15.75 -18.47
C GLU A 453 3.66 -15.37 -17.11
N VAL A 454 4.30 -14.45 -16.40
CA VAL A 454 3.78 -13.88 -15.16
C VAL A 454 2.50 -13.09 -15.43
N ALA A 455 2.45 -12.29 -16.51
CA ALA A 455 1.25 -11.55 -16.90
C ALA A 455 0.07 -12.49 -17.20
N ALA A 456 0.31 -13.63 -17.84
CA ALA A 456 -0.73 -14.65 -18.08
C ALA A 456 -1.23 -15.28 -16.78
N TYR A 457 -0.36 -15.52 -15.80
CA TYR A 457 -0.76 -16.01 -14.48
C TYR A 457 -1.62 -14.97 -13.73
N TRP A 458 -1.23 -13.69 -13.76
CA TRP A 458 -2.01 -12.60 -13.16
C TRP A 458 -3.41 -12.50 -13.77
N LYS A 459 -3.49 -12.60 -15.11
CA LYS A 459 -4.75 -12.56 -15.85
C LYS A 459 -5.76 -13.59 -15.33
N GLU A 460 -5.33 -14.86 -15.25
CA GLU A 460 -6.24 -15.97 -14.90
C GLU A 460 -6.66 -15.94 -13.43
N ASN A 461 -5.82 -15.41 -12.54
CA ASN A 461 -6.01 -15.53 -11.09
C ASN A 461 -6.48 -14.24 -10.41
N PHE A 462 -6.10 -13.06 -10.92
CA PHE A 462 -6.26 -11.79 -10.21
C PHE A 462 -6.85 -10.64 -11.03
N ASP A 463 -6.89 -10.72 -12.37
CA ASP A 463 -7.60 -9.73 -13.19
C ASP A 463 -9.11 -9.89 -13.00
N LEU A 464 -9.71 -9.01 -12.17
CA LEU A 464 -11.12 -9.09 -11.81
C LEU A 464 -12.03 -8.91 -13.04
N GLY A 465 -11.68 -8.03 -13.97
CA GLY A 465 -12.39 -7.84 -15.23
C GLY A 465 -12.36 -9.08 -16.11
N HIS A 466 -11.22 -9.76 -16.20
CA HIS A 466 -11.11 -11.03 -16.90
C HIS A 466 -11.95 -12.13 -16.24
N ILE A 467 -11.86 -12.26 -14.90
CA ILE A 467 -12.63 -13.26 -14.13
C ILE A 467 -14.14 -13.03 -14.32
N LEU A 468 -14.59 -11.79 -14.24
CA LEU A 468 -16.00 -11.46 -14.49
C LEU A 468 -16.43 -11.86 -15.90
N ARG A 469 -15.65 -11.55 -16.95
CA ARG A 469 -15.97 -11.93 -18.34
C ARG A 469 -15.98 -13.43 -18.54
N ARG A 470 -15.01 -14.14 -17.95
CA ARG A 470 -14.88 -15.62 -18.07
C ARG A 470 -16.02 -16.36 -17.40
N ASP A 471 -16.42 -15.94 -16.19
CA ASP A 471 -17.24 -16.73 -15.29
C ASP A 471 -18.69 -16.23 -15.16
N TRP A 472 -19.02 -15.06 -15.71
CA TRP A 472 -20.35 -14.45 -15.57
C TRP A 472 -21.49 -15.37 -15.97
N GLU A 473 -21.46 -15.87 -17.21
CA GLU A 473 -22.49 -16.78 -17.73
C GLU A 473 -22.37 -18.20 -17.18
N ASN A 474 -21.23 -18.55 -16.59
CA ASN A 474 -20.96 -19.82 -15.93
C ASN A 474 -21.49 -19.90 -14.49
N GLY A 475 -22.28 -18.93 -14.06
CA GLY A 475 -22.97 -18.93 -12.78
C GLY A 475 -22.59 -17.78 -11.84
N LEU A 476 -21.42 -17.18 -12.00
CA LEU A 476 -20.96 -16.07 -11.17
C LEU A 476 -21.90 -14.87 -11.24
N GLY A 477 -22.40 -14.53 -12.43
CA GLY A 477 -23.34 -13.42 -12.62
C GLY A 477 -24.63 -13.58 -11.80
N LYS A 478 -25.14 -14.80 -11.62
CA LYS A 478 -26.33 -15.04 -10.78
C LYS A 478 -26.10 -14.74 -9.30
N GLN A 479 -24.87 -14.90 -8.83
CA GLN A 479 -24.50 -14.64 -7.44
C GLN A 479 -24.18 -13.17 -7.21
N LEU A 480 -23.76 -12.44 -8.26
CA LEU A 480 -23.29 -11.05 -8.19
C LEU A 480 -24.32 -10.00 -8.63
N ALA A 481 -25.43 -10.42 -9.27
CA ALA A 481 -26.44 -9.48 -9.76
C ALA A 481 -27.00 -8.61 -8.63
N GLY A 482 -26.89 -7.28 -8.78
CA GLY A 482 -27.30 -6.29 -7.81
C GLY A 482 -26.33 -6.04 -6.66
N LYS A 483 -25.15 -6.70 -6.65
CA LYS A 483 -24.18 -6.59 -5.54
C LYS A 483 -22.97 -5.71 -5.86
N ILE A 484 -22.71 -5.39 -7.12
CA ILE A 484 -21.53 -4.64 -7.55
C ILE A 484 -21.86 -3.16 -7.65
N HIS A 485 -21.21 -2.33 -6.83
CA HIS A 485 -21.28 -0.87 -6.90
C HIS A 485 -19.85 -0.31 -6.97
N ILE A 486 -19.54 0.44 -8.04
CA ILE A 486 -18.21 1.00 -8.29
C ILE A 486 -18.34 2.51 -8.50
N TYR A 487 -17.45 3.27 -7.88
CA TYR A 487 -17.39 4.72 -7.97
C TYR A 487 -15.98 5.16 -8.33
N CYS A 488 -15.79 6.07 -9.27
CA CYS A 488 -14.46 6.54 -9.64
C CYS A 488 -14.49 7.98 -10.11
N GLY A 489 -13.50 8.77 -9.72
CA GLY A 489 -13.25 10.06 -10.34
C GLY A 489 -12.71 9.88 -11.76
N ASP A 490 -13.20 10.63 -12.74
CA ASP A 490 -12.69 10.56 -14.13
C ASP A 490 -11.30 11.21 -14.29
N MET A 491 -10.87 11.99 -13.26
CA MET A 491 -9.53 12.56 -13.12
C MET A 491 -8.69 11.84 -12.06
N ASP A 492 -8.95 10.54 -11.82
CA ASP A 492 -8.22 9.76 -10.84
C ASP A 492 -6.70 9.96 -10.96
N ASN A 493 -6.03 10.22 -9.83
CA ASN A 493 -4.61 10.58 -9.81
C ASN A 493 -3.69 9.45 -10.31
N TYR A 494 -4.11 8.19 -10.18
CA TYR A 494 -3.36 7.00 -10.58
C TYR A 494 -3.90 6.35 -11.86
N TYR A 495 -4.81 7.05 -12.58
CA TYR A 495 -5.41 6.57 -13.82
C TYR A 495 -6.31 5.33 -13.65
N LEU A 496 -6.83 5.07 -12.46
CA LEU A 496 -7.62 3.87 -12.13
C LEU A 496 -8.97 3.85 -12.85
N ASN A 497 -9.50 5.02 -13.22
CA ASN A 497 -10.69 5.16 -14.04
C ASN A 497 -10.64 4.36 -15.34
N ASN A 498 -9.44 4.16 -15.92
CA ASN A 498 -9.31 3.42 -17.17
C ASN A 498 -9.72 1.94 -17.05
N ALA A 499 -9.36 1.28 -15.95
CA ALA A 499 -9.78 -0.09 -15.68
C ALA A 499 -11.28 -0.18 -15.38
N VAL A 500 -11.83 0.82 -14.69
CA VAL A 500 -13.26 0.90 -14.39
C VAL A 500 -14.09 1.02 -15.68
N TYR A 501 -13.68 1.84 -16.65
CA TYR A 501 -14.36 1.95 -17.95
C TYR A 501 -14.45 0.61 -18.68
N LEU A 502 -13.39 -0.21 -18.64
CA LEU A 502 -13.36 -1.53 -19.29
C LEU A 502 -14.31 -2.53 -18.62
N VAL A 503 -14.39 -2.47 -17.29
CA VAL A 503 -15.28 -3.35 -16.51
C VAL A 503 -16.73 -2.90 -16.67
N GLU A 504 -17.03 -1.61 -16.63
CA GLU A 504 -18.37 -1.07 -16.88
C GLU A 504 -18.88 -1.46 -18.27
N ASP A 505 -18.05 -1.27 -19.32
CA ASP A 505 -18.42 -1.64 -20.70
C ASP A 505 -18.82 -3.13 -20.81
N PHE A 506 -18.22 -3.99 -20.01
CA PHE A 506 -18.63 -5.38 -19.92
C PHE A 506 -19.93 -5.54 -19.13
N LEU A 507 -20.03 -5.00 -17.92
CA LEU A 507 -21.15 -5.16 -17.01
C LEU A 507 -22.45 -4.70 -17.65
N GLU A 508 -22.46 -3.55 -18.31
CA GLU A 508 -23.63 -2.99 -19.00
C GLU A 508 -24.12 -3.85 -20.19
N LYS A 509 -23.26 -4.68 -20.74
CA LYS A 509 -23.61 -5.62 -21.83
C LYS A 509 -24.10 -6.96 -21.37
N THR A 510 -24.03 -7.27 -20.07
CA THR A 510 -24.50 -8.55 -19.50
C THR A 510 -26.02 -8.68 -19.65
N LYS A 511 -26.52 -9.91 -19.88
CA LYS A 511 -27.95 -10.17 -20.13
C LYS A 511 -28.52 -11.32 -19.34
N ASN A 512 -27.71 -12.30 -18.97
CA ASN A 512 -28.16 -13.54 -18.35
C ASN A 512 -27.31 -13.89 -17.10
N PRO A 513 -27.52 -13.22 -15.97
CA PRO A 513 -28.39 -12.06 -15.73
C PRO A 513 -27.73 -10.74 -16.17
N TYR A 514 -28.54 -9.67 -16.28
CA TYR A 514 -28.02 -8.30 -16.25
C TYR A 514 -27.42 -8.03 -14.87
N TYR A 515 -26.32 -7.29 -14.81
CA TYR A 515 -25.57 -7.11 -13.54
C TYR A 515 -26.35 -6.34 -12.47
N ALA A 516 -27.27 -5.45 -12.88
CA ALA A 516 -28.21 -4.73 -12.01
C ALA A 516 -27.56 -4.01 -10.80
N GLY A 517 -26.28 -3.68 -10.93
CA GLY A 517 -25.50 -2.91 -9.96
C GLY A 517 -25.43 -1.43 -10.34
N GLU A 518 -24.34 -0.79 -9.96
CA GLU A 518 -24.11 0.64 -10.20
C GLU A 518 -22.64 0.88 -10.52
N VAL A 519 -22.35 1.63 -11.58
CA VAL A 519 -21.04 2.25 -11.83
C VAL A 519 -21.29 3.74 -12.03
N ASP A 520 -20.60 4.60 -11.28
CA ASP A 520 -20.82 6.06 -11.33
C ASP A 520 -19.50 6.82 -11.29
N TYR A 521 -19.47 7.98 -11.94
CA TYR A 521 -18.26 8.80 -12.09
C TYR A 521 -18.46 10.22 -11.56
N GLY A 522 -17.42 10.73 -10.88
CA GLY A 522 -17.32 12.13 -10.52
C GLY A 522 -16.67 12.94 -11.64
N ASP A 523 -17.38 13.92 -12.19
CA ASP A 523 -16.87 14.83 -13.22
C ASP A 523 -15.74 15.71 -12.66
N GLY A 524 -14.53 15.59 -13.23
CA GLY A 524 -13.32 16.24 -12.74
C GLY A 524 -12.87 15.79 -11.35
N ALA A 525 -13.51 14.76 -10.77
CA ALA A 525 -13.15 14.26 -9.46
C ALA A 525 -11.87 13.43 -9.50
N ILE A 526 -11.12 13.52 -8.41
CA ILE A 526 -9.81 12.89 -8.26
C ILE A 526 -9.91 11.58 -7.46
N HIS A 527 -8.76 11.01 -7.17
CA HIS A 527 -8.66 9.73 -6.46
C HIS A 527 -9.42 9.72 -5.12
N CYS A 528 -10.07 8.62 -4.82
CA CYS A 528 -10.96 8.37 -3.68
C CYS A 528 -12.32 9.07 -3.75
N TRP A 529 -12.78 9.52 -4.91
CA TRP A 529 -14.19 9.87 -5.07
C TRP A 529 -15.06 8.61 -4.92
N ASN A 530 -16.11 8.69 -4.12
CA ASN A 530 -16.88 7.54 -3.66
C ASN A 530 -18.39 7.65 -3.93
N GLY A 531 -18.79 8.41 -4.96
CA GLY A 531 -20.19 8.57 -5.34
C GLY A 531 -20.89 9.80 -4.72
N ASP A 532 -20.15 10.73 -4.14
CA ASP A 532 -20.71 11.97 -3.58
C ASP A 532 -20.94 13.01 -4.67
N GLN A 533 -22.10 12.99 -5.28
CA GLN A 533 -22.49 13.93 -6.33
C GLN A 533 -22.72 15.35 -5.82
N GLU A 534 -22.96 15.52 -4.53
CA GLU A 534 -23.15 16.85 -3.91
C GLU A 534 -21.81 17.57 -3.73
N ASN A 535 -20.72 16.81 -3.56
CA ASN A 535 -19.36 17.32 -3.37
C ASN A 535 -18.37 16.63 -4.33
N PRO A 536 -18.51 16.80 -5.65
CA PRO A 536 -17.76 16.00 -6.64
C PRO A 536 -16.25 16.21 -6.59
N LEU A 537 -15.76 17.37 -6.12
CA LEU A 537 -14.33 17.66 -5.97
C LEU A 537 -13.82 17.44 -4.53
N TYR A 538 -14.71 17.08 -3.63
CA TYR A 538 -14.39 16.84 -2.24
C TYR A 538 -14.05 15.38 -2.00
N ILE A 539 -13.04 15.12 -1.16
CA ILE A 539 -12.65 13.75 -0.83
C ILE A 539 -13.58 13.20 0.23
N SER A 540 -14.60 12.54 -0.24
CA SER A 540 -15.67 12.02 0.60
C SER A 540 -15.39 10.66 1.21
N ARG A 541 -14.17 10.11 1.09
CA ARG A 541 -13.77 8.85 1.76
C ARG A 541 -14.05 8.86 3.27
N LEU A 542 -14.05 10.03 3.87
CA LEU A 542 -14.39 10.24 5.27
C LEU A 542 -15.89 10.04 5.56
N ARG A 543 -16.72 9.96 4.53
CA ARG A 543 -18.18 9.84 4.62
C ARG A 543 -18.70 8.48 4.18
N TYR A 544 -17.85 7.46 4.01
CA TYR A 544 -18.27 6.13 3.55
C TYR A 544 -19.45 5.59 4.35
N ASN A 545 -19.36 5.62 5.67
CA ASN A 545 -20.42 5.10 6.54
C ASN A 545 -21.74 5.83 6.37
N THR A 546 -21.70 7.15 6.15
CA THR A 546 -22.90 7.96 5.97
C THR A 546 -23.53 7.76 4.58
N MET A 547 -22.70 7.67 3.54
CA MET A 547 -23.16 7.59 2.15
C MET A 547 -23.73 6.22 1.80
N TYR A 548 -23.07 5.14 2.20
CA TYR A 548 -23.48 3.79 1.79
C TYR A 548 -24.60 3.20 2.65
N VAL A 549 -24.73 3.62 3.92
CA VAL A 549 -25.73 3.06 4.83
C VAL A 549 -27.15 3.11 4.28
N PRO A 550 -27.66 4.22 3.70
CA PRO A 550 -29.00 4.23 3.13
C PRO A 550 -29.20 3.23 1.99
N LYS A 551 -28.17 3.04 1.12
CA LYS A 551 -28.19 2.03 0.04
C LYS A 551 -28.20 0.62 0.63
N ILE A 552 -27.32 0.36 1.59
CA ILE A 552 -27.22 -0.93 2.30
C ILE A 552 -28.55 -1.29 2.98
N MET A 553 -29.17 -0.36 3.71
CA MET A 553 -30.45 -0.60 4.37
C MET A 553 -31.56 -0.94 3.38
N ASN A 554 -31.53 -0.36 2.17
CA ASN A 554 -32.47 -0.76 1.10
C ASN A 554 -32.19 -2.16 0.55
N ILE A 555 -30.93 -2.54 0.42
CA ILE A 555 -30.54 -3.90 0.00
C ILE A 555 -30.98 -4.91 1.06
N ILE A 556 -30.69 -4.67 2.33
CA ILE A 556 -31.11 -5.54 3.45
C ILE A 556 -32.63 -5.80 3.40
N LYS A 557 -33.44 -4.75 3.25
CA LYS A 557 -34.90 -4.88 3.19
C LYS A 557 -35.38 -5.75 2.03
N LYS A 558 -34.62 -5.84 0.95
CA LYS A 558 -34.96 -6.61 -0.25
C LYS A 558 -34.41 -8.04 -0.22
N SER A 559 -33.26 -8.26 0.40
CA SER A 559 -32.50 -9.52 0.36
C SER A 559 -32.65 -10.36 1.62
N ALA A 560 -33.06 -9.77 2.73
CA ALA A 560 -33.27 -10.52 3.97
C ALA A 560 -34.36 -11.59 3.79
N PRO A 561 -34.13 -12.83 4.28
CA PRO A 561 -35.10 -13.89 4.16
C PRO A 561 -36.37 -13.59 4.98
N GLU A 562 -37.50 -14.23 4.59
CA GLU A 562 -38.74 -14.11 5.34
C GLU A 562 -38.56 -14.52 6.81
N GLY A 563 -39.00 -13.66 7.73
CA GLY A 563 -38.86 -13.88 9.17
C GLY A 563 -37.53 -13.41 9.76
N ALA A 564 -36.63 -12.82 8.98
CA ALA A 564 -35.42 -12.22 9.49
C ALA A 564 -35.71 -11.05 10.44
N ASP A 565 -34.92 -10.93 11.50
CA ASP A 565 -35.03 -9.80 12.41
C ASP A 565 -34.45 -8.52 11.77
N LEU A 566 -35.33 -7.59 11.43
CA LEU A 566 -34.97 -6.29 10.87
C LEU A 566 -35.23 -5.12 11.86
N ASN A 567 -35.60 -5.43 13.11
CA ASN A 567 -36.06 -4.44 14.07
C ASN A 567 -35.20 -4.32 15.34
N SER A 568 -34.59 -5.41 15.81
CA SER A 568 -33.86 -5.40 17.09
C SER A 568 -32.69 -4.41 17.11
N TRP A 569 -32.15 -4.07 15.95
CA TRP A 569 -31.04 -3.15 15.78
C TRP A 569 -31.47 -1.74 15.29
N VAL A 570 -32.75 -1.39 15.42
CA VAL A 570 -33.29 -0.04 15.12
C VAL A 570 -33.81 0.56 16.42
N TYR A 571 -33.02 1.47 17.01
CA TYR A 571 -33.36 2.12 18.30
C TYR A 571 -32.64 3.46 18.52
#